data_1aa00e97e308573082b1ad9241fd0fd2
#
_entry.id   1aa00e97e308573082b1ad9241fd0fd2
#
_cell.length_a   1.000
_cell.length_b   1.000
_cell.length_c   1.000
_cell.angle_alpha   90.00
_cell.angle_beta   90.00
_cell.angle_gamma   90.00
#
_symmetry.space_group_name_H-M   'P 1'
#
loop_
_entity.id
_entity.type
_entity.pdbx_description
1 polymer ?
#
loop_
_entity_poly.entity_id
_entity_poly.type
_entity_poly.pdbx_seq_one_letter_code
_entity_poly.pdbx_strand_id
1 'polypeptide(L)'
;MSELTEKKIGRELIYDGAVLRVVKDEVELPNGKSSVREFCMHIGAVAVIPVLPDGRVLMERQYRYPHGRVFFEIPAGKLDFSGEDPLSAAKRELREETGGVAKSYTFLGELDTTPAITDEKIRMYLAEDITFCDRELDEDEFINLEFVPLSELYRMVMAGEIKDAKTQIAVLKVWQIREKYRNM
;
A
#
# COMPACT_ATOMS: atom_id res chain seq x y z
N MET A 1 -21.22 -19.63 17.29
CA MET A 1 -21.15 -18.67 16.17
C MET A 1 -21.56 -19.44 14.93
N SER A 2 -22.45 -18.89 14.09
CA SER A 2 -22.75 -19.50 12.80
C SER A 2 -21.47 -19.52 11.94
N GLU A 3 -21.29 -20.56 11.15
CA GLU A 3 -20.23 -20.59 10.15
C GLU A 3 -20.49 -19.47 9.14
N LEU A 4 -19.45 -18.70 8.80
CA LEU A 4 -19.52 -17.58 7.85
C LEU A 4 -18.74 -17.87 6.57
N THR A 5 -18.13 -19.07 6.47
CA THR A 5 -17.29 -19.45 5.35
C THR A 5 -18.12 -19.76 4.11
N GLU A 6 -17.77 -19.15 3.00
CA GLU A 6 -18.31 -19.48 1.68
C GLU A 6 -17.37 -20.46 0.97
N LYS A 7 -17.93 -21.35 0.17
CA LYS A 7 -17.18 -22.39 -0.54
C LYS A 7 -17.18 -22.09 -2.04
N LYS A 8 -16.00 -21.89 -2.60
CA LYS A 8 -15.90 -21.75 -4.05
C LYS A 8 -16.29 -23.05 -4.75
N ILE A 9 -17.23 -22.95 -5.70
CA ILE A 9 -17.70 -24.04 -6.57
C ILE A 9 -17.00 -23.98 -7.92
N GLY A 10 -16.94 -22.79 -8.51
CA GLY A 10 -16.35 -22.56 -9.83
C GLY A 10 -15.74 -21.16 -9.97
N ARG A 11 -14.97 -20.94 -11.05
CA ARG A 11 -14.43 -19.65 -11.44
C ARG A 11 -14.51 -19.44 -12.93
N GLU A 12 -14.94 -18.26 -13.32
CA GLU A 12 -14.91 -17.73 -14.68
C GLU A 12 -13.95 -16.52 -14.70
N LEU A 13 -13.04 -16.46 -15.67
CA LEU A 13 -12.20 -15.30 -15.93
C LEU A 13 -12.97 -14.34 -16.84
N ILE A 14 -13.33 -13.17 -16.33
CA ILE A 14 -14.14 -12.16 -17.04
C ILE A 14 -13.27 -11.21 -17.85
N TYR A 15 -12.13 -10.79 -17.27
CA TYR A 15 -11.19 -9.89 -17.93
C TYR A 15 -9.77 -10.19 -17.47
N ASP A 16 -8.83 -10.24 -18.42
CA ASP A 16 -7.39 -10.42 -18.19
C ASP A 16 -6.63 -9.33 -18.95
N GLY A 17 -6.37 -8.22 -18.28
CA GLY A 17 -5.66 -7.06 -18.80
C GLY A 17 -4.25 -6.96 -18.26
N ALA A 18 -3.54 -5.89 -18.66
CA ALA A 18 -2.18 -5.63 -18.19
C ALA A 18 -2.11 -5.33 -16.67
N VAL A 19 -3.16 -4.70 -16.12
CA VAL A 19 -3.20 -4.28 -14.70
C VAL A 19 -4.25 -5.03 -13.92
N LEU A 20 -5.42 -5.29 -14.51
CA LEU A 20 -6.57 -5.88 -13.85
C LEU A 20 -6.83 -7.29 -14.33
N ARG A 21 -7.07 -8.19 -13.37
CA ARG A 21 -7.63 -9.52 -13.62
C ARG A 21 -8.94 -9.64 -12.84
N VAL A 22 -10.07 -9.63 -13.57
CA VAL A 22 -11.41 -9.71 -12.99
C VAL A 22 -11.95 -11.11 -13.13
N VAL A 23 -12.42 -11.67 -12.03
CA VAL A 23 -12.99 -13.01 -11.95
C VAL A 23 -14.40 -12.98 -11.40
N LYS A 24 -15.17 -14.02 -11.74
CA LYS A 24 -16.49 -14.32 -11.20
C LYS A 24 -16.47 -15.73 -10.64
N ASP A 25 -16.61 -15.84 -9.33
CA ASP A 25 -16.70 -17.12 -8.63
C ASP A 25 -18.16 -17.47 -8.34
N GLU A 26 -18.54 -18.71 -8.63
CA GLU A 26 -19.74 -19.31 -8.07
C GLU A 26 -19.39 -19.87 -6.68
N VAL A 27 -20.22 -19.55 -5.68
CA VAL A 27 -19.98 -19.93 -4.28
C VAL A 27 -21.20 -20.57 -3.64
N GLU A 28 -20.99 -21.53 -2.75
CA GLU A 28 -21.98 -22.05 -1.82
C GLU A 28 -21.93 -21.22 -0.53
N LEU A 29 -23.06 -20.65 -0.16
CA LEU A 29 -23.23 -19.89 1.07
C LEU A 29 -23.35 -20.83 2.29
N PRO A 30 -23.15 -20.33 3.54
CA PRO A 30 -23.30 -21.13 4.76
C PRO A 30 -24.66 -21.78 4.95
N ASN A 31 -25.69 -21.27 4.26
CA ASN A 31 -27.05 -21.83 4.27
C ASN A 31 -27.32 -22.83 3.15
N GLY A 32 -26.29 -23.25 2.39
CA GLY A 32 -26.37 -24.19 1.29
C GLY A 32 -26.91 -23.63 -0.04
N LYS A 33 -27.19 -22.32 -0.12
CA LYS A 33 -27.62 -21.66 -1.36
C LYS A 33 -26.43 -21.24 -2.20
N SER A 34 -26.60 -21.23 -3.53
CA SER A 34 -25.59 -20.67 -4.44
C SER A 34 -25.67 -19.14 -4.52
N SER A 35 -24.52 -18.52 -4.73
CA SER A 35 -24.37 -17.08 -5.01
C SER A 35 -23.17 -16.84 -5.91
N VAL A 36 -22.93 -15.57 -6.27
CA VAL A 36 -21.81 -15.16 -7.13
C VAL A 36 -20.97 -14.11 -6.40
N ARG A 37 -19.64 -14.16 -6.62
CA ARG A 37 -18.67 -13.15 -6.18
C ARG A 37 -17.86 -12.68 -7.37
N GLU A 38 -17.88 -11.39 -7.61
CA GLU A 38 -17.10 -10.73 -8.66
C GLU A 38 -16.05 -9.86 -7.99
N PHE A 39 -14.78 -10.03 -8.34
CA PHE A 39 -13.70 -9.28 -7.74
C PHE A 39 -12.45 -9.21 -8.63
N CYS A 40 -11.57 -8.25 -8.32
CA CYS A 40 -10.26 -8.11 -8.94
C CYS A 40 -9.25 -8.95 -8.15
N MET A 41 -8.55 -9.84 -8.84
CA MET A 41 -7.37 -10.53 -8.29
C MET A 41 -6.15 -9.62 -8.35
N HIS A 42 -5.34 -9.64 -7.29
CA HIS A 42 -4.13 -8.85 -7.18
C HIS A 42 -2.95 -9.69 -6.67
N ILE A 43 -1.73 -9.43 -7.17
CA ILE A 43 -0.52 -10.18 -6.76
C ILE A 43 0.01 -9.74 -5.39
N GLY A 44 -0.47 -8.62 -4.86
CA GLY A 44 0.01 -7.95 -3.67
C GLY A 44 0.80 -6.69 -3.98
N ALA A 45 0.99 -5.87 -2.96
CA ALA A 45 1.73 -4.62 -3.03
C ALA A 45 2.49 -4.37 -1.72
N VAL A 46 3.37 -3.39 -1.77
CA VAL A 46 4.11 -2.87 -0.63
C VAL A 46 3.94 -1.37 -0.53
N ALA A 47 4.09 -0.83 0.66
CA ALA A 47 4.18 0.61 0.89
C ALA A 47 5.25 0.89 1.95
N VAL A 48 5.98 1.97 1.76
CA VAL A 48 7.08 2.34 2.65
C VAL A 48 6.84 3.76 3.15
N ILE A 49 6.92 3.96 4.47
CA ILE A 49 7.00 5.30 5.06
C ILE A 49 8.45 5.59 5.44
N PRO A 50 9.17 6.42 4.62
CA PRO A 50 10.57 6.71 4.84
C PRO A 50 10.71 7.89 5.78
N VAL A 51 11.29 7.67 6.97
CA VAL A 51 11.50 8.71 7.99
C VAL A 51 12.97 9.04 8.13
N LEU A 52 13.30 10.33 7.93
CA LEU A 52 14.66 10.83 8.07
C LEU A 52 15.03 11.08 9.54
N PRO A 53 16.35 11.19 9.86
CA PRO A 53 16.80 11.47 11.23
C PRO A 53 16.27 12.77 11.83
N ASP A 54 15.94 13.77 11.00
CA ASP A 54 15.36 15.05 11.43
C ASP A 54 13.84 14.99 11.64
N GLY A 55 13.22 13.81 11.46
CA GLY A 55 11.79 13.59 11.67
C GLY A 55 10.90 13.96 10.48
N ARG A 56 11.47 14.34 9.34
CA ARG A 56 10.71 14.49 8.09
C ARG A 56 10.46 13.13 7.45
N VAL A 57 9.34 13.05 6.76
CA VAL A 57 8.94 11.89 5.95
C VAL A 57 9.09 12.26 4.48
N LEU A 58 9.64 11.36 3.70
CA LEU A 58 9.65 11.49 2.24
C LEU A 58 8.30 11.05 1.70
N MET A 59 7.66 11.97 0.99
CA MET A 59 6.34 11.81 0.40
C MET A 59 6.41 12.00 -1.11
N GLU A 60 5.38 11.52 -1.79
CA GLU A 60 5.24 11.57 -3.24
C GLU A 60 3.97 12.27 -3.67
N ARG A 61 4.05 12.98 -4.80
CA ARG A 61 2.89 13.46 -5.54
C ARG A 61 2.82 12.74 -6.87
N GLN A 62 1.79 11.92 -7.04
CA GLN A 62 1.54 11.15 -8.25
C GLN A 62 0.10 11.34 -8.74
N TYR A 63 -0.07 11.49 -10.06
CA TYR A 63 -1.40 11.55 -10.66
C TYR A 63 -2.02 10.15 -10.70
N ARG A 64 -3.18 9.99 -10.10
CA ARG A 64 -3.93 8.73 -10.11
C ARG A 64 -5.13 8.86 -11.06
N TYR A 65 -4.94 8.34 -12.28
CA TYR A 65 -5.91 8.45 -13.37
C TYR A 65 -7.35 8.07 -12.98
N PRO A 66 -7.61 6.97 -12.23
CA PRO A 66 -8.98 6.61 -11.84
C PRO A 66 -9.69 7.67 -10.98
N HIS A 67 -8.94 8.53 -10.32
CA HIS A 67 -9.46 9.61 -9.48
C HIS A 67 -9.38 11.00 -10.16
N GLY A 68 -8.74 11.11 -11.31
CA GLY A 68 -8.60 12.36 -12.05
C GLY A 68 -7.83 13.47 -11.32
N ARG A 69 -6.94 13.12 -10.37
CA ARG A 69 -6.22 14.09 -9.54
C ARG A 69 -4.87 13.57 -9.05
N VAL A 70 -4.03 14.50 -8.60
CA VAL A 70 -2.78 14.19 -7.90
C VAL A 70 -3.08 13.76 -6.46
N PHE A 71 -2.50 12.64 -6.05
CA PHE A 71 -2.47 12.17 -4.67
C PHE A 71 -1.17 12.59 -4.00
N PHE A 72 -1.26 12.75 -2.68
CA PHE A 72 -0.11 12.93 -1.81
C PHE A 72 -0.01 11.68 -0.94
N GLU A 73 1.00 10.88 -1.20
CA GLU A 73 1.10 9.51 -0.70
C GLU A 73 2.54 9.12 -0.34
N ILE A 74 2.69 8.01 0.36
CA ILE A 74 4.00 7.39 0.60
C ILE A 74 4.37 6.51 -0.58
N PRO A 75 5.68 6.26 -0.85
CA PRO A 75 6.18 5.31 -1.84
C PRO A 75 5.49 3.96 -1.74
N ALA A 76 5.05 3.42 -2.86
CA ALA A 76 4.33 2.14 -2.90
C ALA A 76 4.23 1.57 -4.31
N GLY A 77 4.48 0.26 -4.45
CA GLY A 77 4.29 -0.43 -5.71
C GLY A 77 3.85 -1.87 -5.57
N LYS A 78 3.55 -2.49 -6.70
CA LYS A 78 3.13 -3.89 -6.77
C LYS A 78 4.32 -4.82 -6.62
N LEU A 79 4.06 -6.05 -6.23
CA LEU A 79 5.02 -7.13 -6.41
C LEU A 79 5.23 -7.38 -7.90
N ASP A 80 6.45 -7.70 -8.32
CA ASP A 80 6.78 -8.00 -9.72
C ASP A 80 6.23 -9.36 -10.15
N PHE A 81 6.21 -10.31 -9.21
CA PHE A 81 5.69 -11.66 -9.44
C PHE A 81 5.08 -12.25 -8.18
N SER A 82 4.23 -13.26 -8.37
CA SER A 82 3.62 -13.98 -7.25
C SER A 82 4.68 -14.70 -6.42
N GLY A 83 4.76 -14.37 -5.13
CA GLY A 83 5.74 -14.94 -4.19
C GLY A 83 7.03 -14.14 -4.06
N GLU A 84 7.14 -12.95 -4.66
CA GLU A 84 8.22 -12.01 -4.35
C GLU A 84 8.24 -11.71 -2.84
N ASP A 85 9.45 -11.68 -2.25
CA ASP A 85 9.58 -11.29 -0.84
C ASP A 85 9.17 -9.83 -0.65
N PRO A 86 8.16 -9.54 0.17
CA PRO A 86 7.63 -8.17 0.31
C PRO A 86 8.65 -7.16 0.84
N LEU A 87 9.61 -7.58 1.64
CA LEU A 87 10.67 -6.68 2.10
C LEU A 87 11.62 -6.33 0.96
N SER A 88 11.90 -7.27 0.08
CA SER A 88 12.71 -7.03 -1.12
C SER A 88 12.00 -6.08 -2.08
N ALA A 89 10.70 -6.27 -2.31
CA ALA A 89 9.88 -5.35 -3.09
C ALA A 89 9.85 -3.94 -2.46
N ALA A 90 9.67 -3.83 -1.14
CA ALA A 90 9.69 -2.54 -0.45
C ALA A 90 11.03 -1.78 -0.58
N LYS A 91 12.14 -2.50 -0.60
CA LYS A 91 13.46 -1.91 -0.84
C LYS A 91 13.62 -1.45 -2.29
N ARG A 92 13.15 -2.24 -3.24
CA ARG A 92 13.17 -1.95 -4.66
C ARG A 92 12.35 -0.68 -4.94
N GLU A 93 11.08 -0.64 -4.56
CA GLU A 93 10.19 0.48 -4.77
C GLU A 93 10.71 1.79 -4.14
N LEU A 94 11.17 1.74 -2.89
CA LEU A 94 11.76 2.91 -2.24
C LEU A 94 12.95 3.46 -3.05
N ARG A 95 13.79 2.60 -3.59
CA ARG A 95 14.95 3.00 -4.37
C ARG A 95 14.54 3.55 -5.74
N GLU A 96 13.65 2.87 -6.46
CA GLU A 96 13.23 3.23 -7.82
C GLU A 96 12.49 4.57 -7.81
N GLU A 97 11.46 4.74 -6.98
CA GLU A 97 10.63 5.94 -6.93
C GLU A 97 11.37 7.13 -6.31
N THR A 98 12.22 6.91 -5.30
CA THR A 98 12.78 8.01 -4.49
C THR A 98 14.30 8.14 -4.52
N GLY A 99 15.02 7.14 -4.98
CA GLY A 99 16.46 7.01 -4.77
C GLY A 99 16.85 6.65 -3.33
N GLY A 100 15.88 6.37 -2.47
CA GLY A 100 16.11 6.09 -1.05
C GLY A 100 16.61 4.68 -0.79
N VAL A 101 17.72 4.55 -0.06
CA VAL A 101 18.27 3.28 0.42
C VAL A 101 18.35 3.32 1.93
N ALA A 102 17.46 2.59 2.60
CA ALA A 102 17.39 2.54 4.05
C ALA A 102 18.19 1.37 4.63
N LYS A 103 18.76 1.56 5.82
CA LYS A 103 19.44 0.50 6.57
C LYS A 103 18.50 -0.33 7.42
N SER A 104 17.39 0.27 7.86
CA SER A 104 16.42 -0.34 8.78
C SER A 104 15.02 -0.34 8.18
N TYR A 105 14.35 -1.48 8.31
CA TYR A 105 12.95 -1.66 7.93
C TYR A 105 12.17 -2.32 9.06
N THR A 106 11.12 -1.67 9.53
CA THR A 106 10.21 -2.22 10.54
C THR A 106 8.86 -2.52 9.88
N PHE A 107 8.40 -3.76 9.97
CA PHE A 107 7.09 -4.15 9.47
C PHE A 107 5.97 -3.51 10.29
N LEU A 108 5.12 -2.73 9.63
CA LEU A 108 3.99 -2.02 10.27
C LEU A 108 2.66 -2.81 10.19
N GLY A 109 2.61 -3.84 9.38
CA GLY A 109 1.42 -4.68 9.21
C GLY A 109 0.97 -4.79 7.75
N GLU A 110 -0.05 -5.61 7.55
CA GLU A 110 -0.71 -5.83 6.27
C GLU A 110 -2.06 -5.10 6.26
N LEU A 111 -2.43 -4.54 5.13
CA LEU A 111 -3.67 -3.83 4.89
C LEU A 111 -4.43 -4.53 3.76
N ASP A 112 -5.67 -4.94 4.01
CA ASP A 112 -6.65 -5.28 2.97
C ASP A 112 -7.36 -3.98 2.54
N THR A 113 -7.23 -3.61 1.26
CA THR A 113 -7.65 -2.28 0.79
C THR A 113 -9.17 -2.14 0.66
N THR A 114 -9.77 -3.01 -0.12
CA THR A 114 -11.22 -3.00 -0.39
C THR A 114 -11.75 -4.43 -0.41
N PRO A 115 -11.94 -5.09 0.76
CA PRO A 115 -12.17 -6.53 0.87
C PRO A 115 -13.39 -7.08 0.13
N ALA A 116 -14.32 -6.20 -0.27
CA ALA A 116 -15.50 -6.60 -1.04
C ALA A 116 -15.26 -6.66 -2.56
N ILE A 117 -14.16 -6.06 -3.06
CA ILE A 117 -13.93 -5.85 -4.51
C ILE A 117 -12.60 -6.42 -4.98
N THR A 118 -11.62 -6.56 -4.09
CA THR A 118 -10.30 -7.08 -4.44
C THR A 118 -9.71 -7.91 -3.31
N ASP A 119 -8.82 -8.83 -3.65
CA ASP A 119 -7.97 -9.56 -2.70
C ASP A 119 -6.60 -8.89 -2.52
N GLU A 120 -6.47 -7.61 -2.89
CA GLU A 120 -5.25 -6.83 -2.73
C GLU A 120 -4.82 -6.72 -1.27
N LYS A 121 -3.56 -7.03 -1.03
CA LYS A 121 -2.88 -6.87 0.25
C LYS A 121 -1.68 -5.96 0.10
N ILE A 122 -1.61 -4.91 0.93
CA ILE A 122 -0.46 -4.01 0.98
C ILE A 122 0.32 -4.25 2.26
N ARG A 123 1.58 -4.67 2.14
CA ARG A 123 2.49 -4.81 3.28
C ARG A 123 3.24 -3.52 3.50
N MET A 124 3.07 -2.93 4.69
CA MET A 124 3.61 -1.61 5.03
C MET A 124 4.87 -1.73 5.86
N TYR A 125 5.87 -0.89 5.55
CA TYR A 125 7.14 -0.83 6.25
C TYR A 125 7.50 0.62 6.63
N LEU A 126 8.05 0.79 7.83
CA LEU A 126 8.80 1.99 8.20
C LEU A 126 10.25 1.79 7.76
N ALA A 127 10.80 2.74 7.01
CA ALA A 127 12.20 2.77 6.60
C ALA A 127 12.93 3.92 7.29
N GLU A 128 14.13 3.63 7.83
CA GLU A 128 14.94 4.59 8.58
C GLU A 128 16.42 4.48 8.18
N ASP A 129 17.24 5.45 8.59
CA ASP A 129 18.66 5.55 8.25
C ASP A 129 18.89 5.56 6.74
N ILE A 130 18.21 6.49 6.07
CA ILE A 130 18.13 6.58 4.61
C ILE A 130 19.30 7.38 4.04
N THR A 131 19.94 6.82 3.04
CA THR A 131 20.85 7.49 2.12
C THR A 131 20.19 7.58 0.74
N PHE A 132 20.65 8.47 -0.13
CA PHE A 132 20.04 8.69 -1.43
C PHE A 132 21.03 8.40 -2.57
N CYS A 133 20.53 7.83 -3.65
CA CYS A 133 21.17 7.67 -4.95
C CYS A 133 20.25 8.22 -6.05
N ASP A 134 20.63 8.07 -7.31
CA ASP A 134 19.77 8.44 -8.42
C ASP A 134 18.53 7.53 -8.47
N ARG A 135 17.38 8.12 -8.84
CA ARG A 135 16.12 7.40 -9.04
C ARG A 135 16.12 6.65 -10.36
N GLU A 136 15.33 5.59 -10.41
CA GLU A 136 15.17 4.75 -11.61
C GLU A 136 13.66 4.53 -11.88
N LEU A 137 12.93 5.64 -12.16
CA LEU A 137 11.50 5.59 -12.47
C LEU A 137 11.23 4.86 -13.78
N ASP A 138 10.09 4.19 -13.86
CA ASP A 138 9.58 3.65 -15.11
C ASP A 138 9.26 4.79 -16.10
N GLU A 139 9.27 4.51 -17.41
CA GLU A 139 9.10 5.54 -18.46
C GLU A 139 7.75 6.26 -18.39
N ASP A 140 6.74 5.63 -17.81
CA ASP A 140 5.38 6.16 -17.63
C ASP A 140 5.10 6.66 -16.20
N GLU A 141 6.10 6.70 -15.32
CA GLU A 141 6.00 7.20 -13.97
C GLU A 141 6.45 8.66 -13.84
N PHE A 142 5.56 9.49 -13.30
CA PHE A 142 5.80 10.92 -13.05
C PHE A 142 5.54 11.23 -11.57
N ILE A 143 6.61 11.25 -10.78
CA ILE A 143 6.58 11.41 -9.33
C ILE A 143 7.37 12.64 -8.89
N ASN A 144 6.75 13.52 -8.10
CA ASN A 144 7.42 14.61 -7.41
C ASN A 144 7.60 14.28 -5.93
N LEU A 145 8.82 14.45 -5.43
CA LEU A 145 9.18 14.18 -4.05
C LEU A 145 9.05 15.43 -3.17
N GLU A 146 8.59 15.23 -1.94
CA GLU A 146 8.43 16.28 -0.95
C GLU A 146 8.81 15.76 0.44
N PHE A 147 9.55 16.55 1.23
CA PHE A 147 9.93 16.21 2.59
C PHE A 147 9.07 16.98 3.58
N VAL A 148 8.26 16.28 4.36
CA VAL A 148 7.27 16.90 5.27
C VAL A 148 7.48 16.41 6.70
N PRO A 149 7.46 17.28 7.71
CA PRO A 149 7.51 16.85 9.11
C PRO A 149 6.40 15.85 9.44
N LEU A 150 6.72 14.77 10.15
CA LEU A 150 5.74 13.76 10.56
C LEU A 150 4.55 14.38 11.34
N SER A 151 4.81 15.41 12.15
CA SER A 151 3.77 16.14 12.88
C SER A 151 2.78 16.86 11.96
N GLU A 152 3.27 17.40 10.86
CA GLU A 152 2.42 18.04 9.86
C GLU A 152 1.59 17.00 9.09
N LEU A 153 2.20 15.88 8.70
CA LEU A 153 1.47 14.77 8.09
C LEU A 153 0.36 14.23 9.00
N TYR A 154 0.66 14.08 10.31
CA TYR A 154 -0.36 13.70 11.28
C TYR A 154 -1.52 14.69 11.32
N ARG A 155 -1.23 16.01 11.36
CA ARG A 155 -2.24 17.06 11.28
C ARG A 155 -3.08 16.94 10.00
N MET A 156 -2.43 16.76 8.83
CA MET A 156 -3.09 16.64 7.53
C MET A 156 -3.99 15.41 7.46
N VAL A 157 -3.57 14.28 8.04
CA VAL A 157 -4.40 13.07 8.16
C VAL A 157 -5.63 13.35 9.01
N MET A 158 -5.45 13.95 10.19
CA MET A 158 -6.56 14.25 11.11
C MET A 158 -7.53 15.30 10.55
N ALA A 159 -7.06 16.21 9.70
CA ALA A 159 -7.88 17.18 8.98
C ALA A 159 -8.56 16.58 7.72
N GLY A 160 -8.26 15.33 7.36
CA GLY A 160 -8.77 14.69 6.15
C GLY A 160 -8.22 15.29 4.85
N GLU A 161 -7.06 15.93 4.89
CA GLU A 161 -6.38 16.48 3.70
C GLU A 161 -5.68 15.36 2.89
N ILE A 162 -5.09 14.38 3.56
CA ILE A 162 -4.55 13.16 2.93
C ILE A 162 -5.69 12.17 2.71
N LYS A 163 -5.88 11.73 1.46
CA LYS A 163 -6.98 10.84 1.06
C LYS A 163 -6.55 9.39 0.84
N ASP A 164 -5.27 9.14 0.67
CA ASP A 164 -4.74 7.81 0.46
C ASP A 164 -4.73 6.99 1.75
N ALA A 165 -5.38 5.82 1.73
CA ALA A 165 -5.58 5.00 2.93
C ALA A 165 -4.28 4.45 3.50
N LYS A 166 -3.37 3.92 2.64
CA LYS A 166 -2.09 3.36 3.10
C LYS A 166 -1.24 4.42 3.79
N THR A 167 -1.23 5.65 3.24
CA THR A 167 -0.52 6.79 3.82
C THR A 167 -1.09 7.19 5.17
N GLN A 168 -2.42 7.32 5.29
CA GLN A 168 -3.05 7.63 6.57
C GLN A 168 -2.68 6.62 7.64
N ILE A 169 -2.81 5.33 7.34
CA ILE A 169 -2.52 4.25 8.29
C ILE A 169 -1.04 4.25 8.68
N ALA A 170 -0.13 4.39 7.73
CA ALA A 170 1.30 4.42 8.01
C ALA A 170 1.70 5.61 8.88
N VAL A 171 1.21 6.82 8.56
CA VAL A 171 1.45 8.04 9.34
C VAL A 171 0.94 7.88 10.78
N LEU A 172 -0.29 7.40 10.97
CA LEU A 172 -0.86 7.20 12.31
C LEU A 172 -0.09 6.16 13.13
N LYS A 173 0.33 5.05 12.50
CA LYS A 173 1.14 4.01 13.19
C LYS A 173 2.51 4.55 13.61
N VAL A 174 3.21 5.23 12.70
CA VAL A 174 4.55 5.79 13.00
C VAL A 174 4.45 6.90 14.03
N TRP A 175 3.43 7.76 13.93
CA TRP A 175 3.16 8.77 14.97
C TRP A 175 2.99 8.14 16.34
N GLN A 176 2.16 7.11 16.47
CA GLN A 176 1.91 6.41 17.74
C GLN A 176 3.17 5.72 18.28
N ILE A 177 3.98 5.11 17.43
CA ILE A 177 5.25 4.51 17.81
C ILE A 177 6.18 5.60 18.40
N ARG A 178 6.33 6.74 17.71
CA ARG A 178 7.22 7.82 18.12
C ARG A 178 6.77 8.49 19.42
N GLU A 179 5.46 8.71 19.60
CA GLU A 179 4.92 9.29 20.84
C GLU A 179 5.14 8.36 22.05
N LYS A 180 5.00 7.05 21.88
CA LYS A 180 5.26 6.08 22.94
C LYS A 180 6.70 6.16 23.45
N TYR A 181 7.68 6.34 22.57
CA TYR A 181 9.10 6.46 22.95
C TYR A 181 9.49 7.83 23.49
N ARG A 182 8.72 8.90 23.22
CA ARG A 182 8.92 10.22 23.83
C ARG A 182 8.52 10.28 25.28
N ASN A 183 7.59 9.43 25.71
CA ASN A 183 7.00 9.41 27.05
C ASN A 183 7.62 8.32 27.97
N MET A 184 8.67 7.63 27.53
CA MET A 184 9.48 6.68 28.29
C MET A 184 10.83 7.28 28.67
#